data_de73d2d0c1349165de24319d2c3a76ea
#
_entry.id   de73d2d0c1349165de24319d2c3a76ea
#
_cell.length_a   1.000
_cell.length_b   1.000
_cell.length_c   1.000
_cell.angle_alpha   90.00
_cell.angle_beta   90.00
_cell.angle_gamma   90.00
#
_symmetry.space_group_name_H-M   'P 1'
#
loop_
_entity.id
_entity.type
_entity.pdbx_description
1 polymer ?
#
loop_
_entity_poly.entity_id
_entity_poly.type
_entity_poly.pdbx_seq_one_letter_code
_entity_poly.pdbx_strand_id
1 'polypeptide(L)'
;PYFFGIATKFEETMTQLGDRPKVRIIRMRKVPFIDSTGIHNLTALCEMSQKEKTTIILSGVNKNVHDVLEKAGFYELLGKENICPNINVALERAKSLVE
;
A
#
# COMPACT_ATOMS: atom_id res chain seq x y z
N PRO A 1 14.74 -3.84 4.02
CA PRO A 1 14.08 -4.54 3.76
C PRO A 1 12.90 -4.70 4.26
N TYR A 2 12.32 -4.65 4.59
CA TYR A 2 11.62 -4.99 5.13
C TYR A 2 10.26 -4.61 4.85
N PHE A 3 9.93 -4.15 3.56
CA PHE A 3 8.58 -3.89 3.15
C PHE A 3 7.79 -5.18 3.10
N PHE A 4 8.44 -6.27 2.66
CA PHE A 4 7.75 -7.54 2.60
C PHE A 4 7.27 -7.98 3.99
N GLY A 5 8.13 -7.87 5.00
CA GLY A 5 7.76 -8.26 6.34
C GLY A 5 6.65 -7.40 6.93
N ILE A 6 6.70 -6.09 6.67
CA ILE A 6 5.69 -5.17 7.15
C ILE A 6 4.34 -5.48 6.51
N ALA A 7 4.31 -5.68 5.20
CA ALA A 7 3.06 -5.94 4.49
C ALA A 7 2.44 -7.26 4.93
N THR A 8 3.26 -8.31 5.06
CA THR A 8 2.79 -9.61 5.47
C THR A 8 2.19 -9.55 6.87
N LYS A 9 2.91 -8.87 7.78
CA LYS A 9 2.47 -8.75 9.15
C LYS A 9 1.13 -8.01 9.26
N PHE A 10 1.01 -6.93 8.50
CA PHE A 10 -0.23 -6.14 8.50
C PHE A 10 -1.40 -6.99 8.04
N GLU A 11 -1.21 -7.76 6.97
CA GLU A 11 -2.26 -8.60 6.43
C GLU A 11 -2.67 -9.70 7.40
N GLU A 12 -1.70 -10.35 8.05
CA GLU A 12 -2.01 -11.38 9.03
C GLU A 12 -2.87 -10.83 10.15
N THR A 13 -2.54 -9.64 10.63
CA THR A 13 -3.29 -9.01 11.72
C THR A 13 -4.73 -8.76 11.30
N MET A 14 -4.92 -8.22 10.10
CA MET A 14 -6.27 -7.94 9.63
C MET A 14 -7.09 -9.21 9.43
N THR A 15 -6.45 -10.27 8.94
CA THR A 15 -7.12 -11.55 8.75
C THR A 15 -7.55 -12.13 10.09
N GLN A 16 -6.71 -12.03 11.11
CA GLN A 16 -7.03 -12.56 12.42
C GLN A 16 -8.22 -11.86 13.06
N LEU A 17 -8.39 -10.58 12.77
CA LEU A 17 -9.54 -9.85 13.28
C LEU A 17 -10.84 -10.22 12.60
N GLY A 18 -10.74 -10.95 11.49
CA GLY A 18 -11.94 -11.40 10.79
C GLY A 18 -12.66 -10.30 10.03
N ASP A 19 -12.14 -9.09 10.08
CA ASP A 19 -12.78 -7.96 9.41
C ASP A 19 -12.13 -7.72 8.06
N ARG A 20 -12.93 -7.21 7.13
CA ARG A 20 -12.43 -6.81 5.82
C ARG A 20 -12.58 -5.31 5.71
N PRO A 21 -11.53 -4.56 6.00
CA PRO A 21 -11.62 -3.10 5.94
C PRO A 21 -11.83 -2.66 4.50
N LYS A 22 -12.47 -1.52 4.34
CA LYS A 22 -12.61 -0.91 3.02
C LYS A 22 -11.30 -0.35 2.54
N VAL A 23 -10.44 0.07 3.47
CA VAL A 23 -9.19 0.73 3.14
C VAL A 23 -8.11 0.23 4.09
N ARG A 24 -6.94 -0.04 3.53
CA ARG A 24 -5.73 -0.31 4.30
C ARG A 24 -4.68 0.71 3.92
N ILE A 25 -4.10 1.36 4.92
CA ILE A 25 -3.00 2.28 4.68
C ILE A 25 -1.72 1.56 5.06
N ILE A 26 -0.82 1.43 4.09
CA ILE A 26 0.49 0.84 4.32
C ILE A 26 1.49 1.97 4.44
N ARG A 27 2.09 2.11 5.63
CA ARG A 27 3.03 3.18 5.90
C ARG A 27 4.40 2.80 5.41
N MET A 28 4.93 3.56 4.46
CA MET A 28 6.21 3.30 3.84
C MET A 28 7.25 4.36 4.17
N ARG A 29 6.98 5.16 5.21
CA ARG A 29 7.86 6.25 5.59
C ARG A 29 9.29 5.78 5.87
N LYS A 30 9.45 4.57 6.41
CA LYS A 30 10.77 4.05 6.77
C LYS A 30 11.33 3.11 5.72
N VAL A 31 10.74 3.06 4.54
CA VAL A 31 11.22 2.23 3.44
C VAL A 31 12.07 3.09 2.53
N PRO A 32 13.42 2.97 2.60
CA PRO A 32 14.28 3.85 1.82
C PRO A 32 14.33 3.47 0.34
N PHE A 33 14.14 2.19 0.03
CA PHE A 33 14.13 1.70 -1.34
C PHE A 33 13.31 0.43 -1.38
N ILE A 34 12.89 0.04 -2.59
CA ILE A 34 12.14 -1.20 -2.77
C ILE A 34 12.77 -1.94 -3.94
N ASP A 35 13.05 -3.22 -3.75
CA ASP A 35 13.66 -4.06 -4.77
C ASP A 35 12.61 -4.93 -5.46
N SER A 36 13.05 -5.80 -6.38
CA SER A 36 12.12 -6.61 -7.15
C SER A 36 11.30 -7.55 -6.27
N THR A 37 11.88 -8.06 -5.19
CA THR A 37 11.14 -8.91 -4.26
C THR A 37 10.05 -8.11 -3.57
N GLY A 38 10.38 -6.90 -3.13
CA GLY A 38 9.38 -6.02 -2.52
C GLY A 38 8.27 -5.66 -3.48
N ILE A 39 8.62 -5.38 -4.74
CA ILE A 39 7.61 -5.09 -5.76
C ILE A 39 6.69 -6.30 -5.96
N HIS A 40 7.28 -7.49 -6.05
CA HIS A 40 6.49 -8.70 -6.25
C HIS A 40 5.49 -8.90 -5.09
N ASN A 41 5.98 -8.75 -3.87
CA ASN A 41 5.13 -8.97 -2.70
C ASN A 41 4.07 -7.88 -2.53
N LEU A 42 4.42 -6.64 -2.83
CA LEU A 42 3.45 -5.55 -2.77
C LEU A 42 2.37 -5.72 -3.83
N THR A 43 2.77 -6.14 -5.03
CA THR A 43 1.81 -6.41 -6.11
C THR A 43 0.83 -7.50 -5.68
N ALA A 44 1.34 -8.59 -5.10
CA ALA A 44 0.49 -9.68 -4.65
C ALA A 44 -0.50 -9.22 -3.58
N LEU A 45 -0.03 -8.40 -2.64
CA LEU A 45 -0.90 -7.86 -1.60
C LEU A 45 -1.99 -6.99 -2.20
N CYS A 46 -1.63 -6.14 -3.15
CA CYS A 46 -2.62 -5.27 -3.79
C CYS A 46 -3.65 -6.07 -4.57
N GLU A 47 -3.22 -7.10 -5.29
CA GLU A 47 -4.14 -7.92 -6.05
C GLU A 47 -5.10 -8.69 -5.13
N MET A 48 -4.57 -9.22 -4.04
CA MET A 48 -5.41 -9.91 -3.08
C MET A 48 -6.40 -8.95 -2.44
N SER A 49 -5.95 -7.74 -2.10
CA SER A 49 -6.83 -6.74 -1.50
C SER A 49 -7.94 -6.34 -2.45
N GLN A 50 -7.65 -6.26 -3.75
CA GLN A 50 -8.68 -5.95 -4.74
C GLN A 50 -9.75 -7.03 -4.76
N LYS A 51 -9.36 -8.30 -4.66
CA LYS A 51 -10.33 -9.38 -4.60
C LYS A 51 -11.20 -9.29 -3.37
N GLU A 52 -10.66 -8.76 -2.28
CA GLU A 52 -11.42 -8.56 -1.04
C GLU A 52 -12.14 -7.23 -0.99
N LYS A 53 -12.05 -6.46 -2.08
CA LYS A 53 -12.68 -5.13 -2.19
C LYS A 53 -12.13 -4.16 -1.16
N THR A 54 -10.86 -4.31 -0.83
CA THR A 54 -10.13 -3.42 0.05
C THR A 54 -9.21 -2.54 -0.79
N THR A 55 -9.29 -1.24 -0.61
CA THR A 55 -8.42 -0.30 -1.31
C THR A 55 -7.13 -0.13 -0.52
N ILE A 56 -6.00 -0.29 -1.19
CA ILE A 56 -4.70 -0.07 -0.58
C ILE A 56 -4.27 1.36 -0.85
N ILE A 57 -3.83 2.04 0.19
CA ILE A 57 -3.23 3.37 0.07
C ILE A 57 -1.82 3.28 0.64
N LEU A 58 -0.83 3.76 -0.10
CA LEU A 58 0.55 3.81 0.37
C LEU A 58 0.82 5.21 0.89
N SER A 59 1.41 5.31 2.08
CA SER A 59 1.73 6.61 2.67
C SER A 59 3.21 6.72 2.95
N GLY A 60 3.74 7.95 2.84
CA GLY A 60 5.14 8.20 3.14
C GLY A 60 6.10 7.69 2.07
N VAL A 61 5.64 7.64 0.84
CA VAL A 61 6.45 7.14 -0.26
C VAL A 61 7.44 8.21 -0.68
N ASN A 62 8.75 7.93 -0.55
CA ASN A 62 9.76 8.90 -0.96
C ASN A 62 9.93 8.85 -2.48
N LYS A 63 10.72 9.81 -3.00
CA LYS A 63 10.84 9.94 -4.44
C LYS A 63 11.43 8.69 -5.09
N ASN A 64 12.43 8.09 -4.48
CA ASN A 64 13.07 6.90 -5.06
C ASN A 64 12.10 5.73 -5.13
N VAL A 65 11.36 5.49 -4.07
CA VAL A 65 10.37 4.42 -4.04
C VAL A 65 9.25 4.74 -5.02
N HIS A 66 8.81 5.99 -5.06
CA HIS A 66 7.76 6.41 -5.97
C HIS A 66 8.14 6.13 -7.43
N ASP A 67 9.39 6.46 -7.80
CA ASP A 67 9.84 6.25 -9.18
C ASP A 67 9.82 4.77 -9.54
N VAL A 68 10.24 3.92 -8.62
CA VAL A 68 10.22 2.47 -8.84
C VAL A 68 8.79 1.95 -8.99
N LEU A 69 7.89 2.43 -8.13
CA LEU A 69 6.49 2.01 -8.19
C LEU A 69 5.84 2.46 -9.49
N GLU A 70 6.14 3.67 -9.93
CA GLU A 70 5.58 4.17 -11.17
C GLU A 70 6.03 3.31 -12.35
N LYS A 71 7.32 3.00 -12.41
CA LYS A 71 7.87 2.15 -13.48
C LYS A 71 7.31 0.73 -13.41
N ALA A 72 6.95 0.27 -12.24
CA ALA A 72 6.38 -1.07 -12.06
C ALA A 72 4.88 -1.13 -12.33
N GLY A 73 4.26 -0.02 -12.73
CA GLY A 73 2.85 -0.01 -13.11
C GLY A 73 1.90 0.25 -11.96
N PHE A 74 2.38 0.78 -10.83
CA PHE A 74 1.51 0.98 -9.67
C PHE A 74 0.50 2.10 -9.86
N TYR A 75 0.72 3.03 -10.79
CA TYR A 75 -0.32 4.01 -11.09
C TYR A 75 -1.56 3.31 -11.63
N GLU A 76 -1.37 2.29 -12.46
CA GLU A 76 -2.48 1.53 -13.02
C GLU A 76 -3.07 0.56 -12.01
N LEU A 77 -2.21 -0.02 -11.17
CA LEU A 77 -2.66 -1.02 -10.21
C LEU A 77 -3.45 -0.40 -9.07
N LEU A 78 -2.97 0.69 -8.49
CA LEU A 78 -3.58 1.30 -7.32
C LEU A 78 -4.33 2.60 -7.61
N GLY A 79 -3.91 3.31 -8.63
CA GLY A 79 -4.34 4.68 -8.85
C GLY A 79 -3.35 5.65 -8.22
N LYS A 80 -3.01 6.70 -8.96
CA LYS A 80 -2.03 7.68 -8.52
C LYS A 80 -2.43 8.33 -7.20
N GLU A 81 -3.72 8.55 -7.00
CA GLU A 81 -4.23 9.20 -5.80
C GLU A 81 -4.05 8.35 -4.55
N ASN A 82 -3.76 7.07 -4.71
CA ASN A 82 -3.56 6.15 -3.57
C ASN A 82 -2.08 5.96 -3.25
N ILE A 83 -1.19 6.72 -3.88
CA ILE A 83 0.24 6.70 -3.58
C ILE A 83 0.58 8.07 -3.03
N CYS A 84 0.65 8.17 -1.69
CA CYS A 84 0.65 9.45 -1.00
C CYS A 84 2.02 9.78 -0.38
N PRO A 85 2.40 11.06 -0.38
CA PRO A 85 3.72 11.44 0.14
C PRO A 85 3.80 11.39 1.66
N ASN A 86 2.67 11.46 2.37
CA ASN A 86 2.68 11.44 3.83
C ASN A 86 1.37 10.90 4.36
N ILE A 87 1.35 10.67 5.67
CA ILE A 87 0.20 10.04 6.31
C ILE A 87 -1.04 10.95 6.31
N ASN A 88 -0.86 12.25 6.34
CA ASN A 88 -2.00 13.15 6.36
C ASN A 88 -2.77 13.09 5.05
N VAL A 89 -2.05 13.08 3.93
CA VAL A 89 -2.68 12.95 2.61
C VAL A 89 -3.38 11.58 2.51
N ALA A 90 -2.71 10.54 3.01
CA ALA A 90 -3.28 9.19 2.97
C ALA A 90 -4.56 9.10 3.79
N LEU A 91 -4.57 9.73 4.96
CA LEU A 91 -5.77 9.71 5.81
C LEU A 91 -6.92 10.46 5.18
N GLU A 92 -6.64 11.60 4.53
CA GLU A 92 -7.69 12.32 3.82
C GLU A 92 -8.25 11.50 2.67
N ARG A 93 -7.38 10.82 1.95
CA ARG A 93 -7.82 9.94 0.86
C ARG A 93 -8.68 8.81 1.39
N ALA A 94 -8.23 8.18 2.50
CA ALA A 94 -8.99 7.09 3.11
C ALA A 94 -10.38 7.56 3.55
N LYS A 95 -10.43 8.76 4.14
CA LYS A 95 -11.70 9.32 4.58
C LYS A 95 -12.66 9.49 3.42
N SER A 96 -12.17 9.96 2.27
CA SER A 96 -13.02 10.17 1.10
C SER A 96 -13.59 8.85 0.58
N LEU A 97 -12.91 7.74 0.82
CA LEU A 97 -13.34 6.44 0.33
C LEU A 97 -14.37 5.78 1.23
N VAL A 98 -14.41 6.15 2.51
CA VAL A 98 -15.33 5.51 3.45
C VAL A 98 -16.53 6.39 3.80
N GLU A 99 -16.55 7.61 3.33
CA GLU A 99 -17.72 8.49 3.51
C GLU A 99 -18.77 8.33 2.38
#